data_ab8dc1bfc8b2eb617bad91f7f1d2dfb9
#
_entry.id   ab8dc1bfc8b2eb617bad91f7f1d2dfb9
#
_cell.length_a   1.000
_cell.length_b   1.000
_cell.length_c   1.000
_cell.angle_alpha   90.00
_cell.angle_beta   90.00
_cell.angle_gamma   90.00
#
_symmetry.space_group_name_H-M   'P 1'
#
loop_
_entity.id
_entity.type
_entity.pdbx_description
1 polymer ?
#
loop_
_entity_poly.entity_id
_entity_poly.type
_entity_poly.pdbx_seq_one_letter_code
_entity_poly.pdbx_strand_id
1 'polypeptide(L)'
;MPVKDDVTWNRIIQRGEGFIYNDFGTQFRWDLPDFNTLHKASCRSVGRMKYVSKGKLTKCFFKTREEAIDWLEKNRKEDGYVLCKICFP
;
A
#
# COMPACT_ATOMS: atom_id res chain seq x y z
N MET A 1 8.81 3.66 -1.54
CA MET A 1 9.90 2.69 -1.44
C MET A 1 9.34 1.27 -1.43
N PRO A 2 9.70 0.44 -2.40
CA PRO A 2 9.19 -0.92 -2.41
C PRO A 2 9.74 -1.73 -1.26
N VAL A 3 8.86 -2.51 -0.62
CA VAL A 3 9.22 -3.43 0.45
C VAL A 3 9.37 -4.81 -0.18
N LYS A 4 10.57 -5.37 -0.12
CA LYS A 4 10.89 -6.61 -0.85
C LYS A 4 11.06 -7.85 0.04
N ASP A 5 11.27 -7.67 1.34
CA ASP A 5 11.48 -8.80 2.24
C ASP A 5 10.49 -8.82 3.38
N ASP A 6 10.23 -10.01 3.90
CA ASP A 6 9.23 -10.22 4.94
C ASP A 6 9.66 -9.66 6.29
N VAL A 7 10.96 -9.59 6.56
CA VAL A 7 11.47 -9.04 7.82
C VAL A 7 11.15 -7.54 7.90
N THR A 8 11.45 -6.80 6.84
CA THR A 8 11.13 -5.36 6.77
C THR A 8 9.62 -5.15 6.84
N TRP A 9 8.85 -5.95 6.11
CA TRP A 9 7.39 -5.89 6.12
C TRP A 9 6.82 -6.06 7.52
N ASN A 10 7.25 -7.10 8.22
CA ASN A 10 6.78 -7.37 9.58
C ASN A 10 7.13 -6.25 10.55
N ARG A 11 8.31 -5.64 10.37
CA ARG A 11 8.73 -4.50 11.19
C ARG A 11 7.82 -3.29 10.98
N ILE A 12 7.45 -3.01 9.73
CA ILE A 12 6.52 -1.92 9.40
C ILE A 12 5.16 -2.17 10.05
N ILE A 13 4.64 -3.38 9.93
CA ILE A 13 3.35 -3.75 10.50
C ILE A 13 3.36 -3.61 12.02
N GLN A 14 4.41 -4.08 12.68
CA GLN A 14 4.53 -3.99 14.14
C GLN A 14 4.57 -2.55 14.64
N ARG A 15 5.23 -1.66 13.91
CA ARG A 15 5.27 -0.25 14.27
C ARG A 15 3.94 0.45 14.07
N GLY A 16 3.21 0.06 13.04
CA GLY A 16 1.94 0.68 12.70
C GLY A 16 2.04 2.13 12.27
N GLU A 17 3.23 2.58 11.88
CA GLU A 17 3.47 3.96 11.43
C GLU A 17 3.70 4.00 9.93
N GLY A 18 3.26 5.09 9.29
CA GLY A 18 3.45 5.28 7.86
C GLY A 18 2.27 4.79 7.03
N PHE A 19 2.53 4.63 5.74
CA PHE A 19 1.49 4.31 4.75
C PHE A 19 2.00 3.25 3.79
N ILE A 20 1.08 2.39 3.34
CA ILE A 20 1.37 1.28 2.44
C ILE A 20 0.48 1.39 1.22
N TYR A 21 1.08 1.36 0.04
CA TYR A 21 0.35 1.30 -1.22
C TYR A 21 0.53 -0.07 -1.85
N ASN A 22 -0.56 -0.75 -2.15
CA ASN A 22 -0.56 -2.02 -2.87
C ASN A 22 -0.54 -1.73 -4.35
N ASP A 23 0.64 -1.80 -4.96
CA ASP A 23 0.86 -1.40 -6.34
C ASP A 23 0.63 -2.57 -7.30
N PHE A 24 -0.41 -2.47 -8.12
CA PHE A 24 -0.69 -3.41 -9.19
C PHE A 24 -0.23 -2.88 -10.55
N GLY A 25 0.53 -1.79 -10.54
CA GLY A 25 1.03 -1.18 -11.77
C GLY A 25 -0.06 -0.43 -12.51
N THR A 26 -0.05 -0.59 -13.82
CA THR A 26 -0.99 0.12 -14.70
C THR A 26 -2.34 -0.58 -14.86
N GLN A 27 -2.51 -1.74 -14.22
CA GLN A 27 -3.77 -2.49 -14.31
C GLN A 27 -4.62 -2.23 -13.08
N PHE A 28 -5.63 -1.42 -13.23
CA PHE A 28 -6.56 -1.14 -12.14
C PHE A 28 -7.67 -2.19 -12.15
N ARG A 29 -7.83 -2.89 -11.04
CA ARG A 29 -8.83 -3.94 -10.89
C ARG A 29 -9.88 -3.50 -9.87
N TRP A 30 -11.02 -3.09 -10.36
CA TRP A 30 -12.14 -2.66 -9.50
C TRP A 30 -12.77 -3.82 -8.72
N ASP A 31 -12.65 -5.03 -9.27
CA ASP A 31 -13.22 -6.23 -8.68
C ASP A 31 -12.37 -6.82 -7.56
N LEU A 32 -11.16 -6.32 -7.38
CA LEU A 32 -10.25 -6.80 -6.34
C LEU A 32 -9.99 -5.69 -5.34
N PRO A 33 -10.57 -5.78 -4.13
CA PRO A 33 -10.32 -4.77 -3.09
C PRO A 33 -8.83 -4.78 -2.75
N ASP A 34 -8.26 -3.81 -2.27
CA ASP A 34 -6.85 -3.67 -1.89
C ASP A 34 -5.86 -3.49 -3.05
N PHE A 35 -6.24 -3.75 -4.31
CA PHE A 35 -5.35 -3.49 -5.44
C PHE A 35 -5.35 -1.98 -5.71
N ASN A 36 -4.16 -1.41 -5.92
CA ASN A 36 -3.96 0.01 -6.15
C ASN A 36 -4.60 0.88 -5.06
N THR A 37 -4.52 0.42 -3.83
CA THR A 37 -5.13 1.07 -2.67
C THR A 37 -4.05 1.52 -1.69
N LEU A 38 -4.16 2.77 -1.23
CA LEU A 38 -3.29 3.30 -0.18
C LEU A 38 -3.92 3.06 1.19
N HIS A 39 -3.16 2.46 2.09
CA HIS A 39 -3.57 2.17 3.46
C HIS A 39 -2.65 2.84 4.45
N LYS A 40 -3.14 3.08 5.67
CA LYS A 40 -2.26 3.33 6.81
C LYS A 40 -1.60 2.01 7.19
N ALA A 41 -0.35 2.04 7.64
CA ALA A 41 0.34 0.82 8.08
C ALA A 41 -0.38 0.12 9.23
N SER A 42 -1.14 0.87 10.02
CA SER A 42 -1.96 0.34 11.13
C SER A 42 -3.30 -0.23 10.69
N CYS A 43 -3.64 -0.17 9.40
CA CYS A 43 -4.93 -0.63 8.90
C CYS A 43 -5.09 -2.14 9.07
N ARG A 44 -6.30 -2.58 9.44
CA ARG A 44 -6.60 -4.00 9.59
C ARG A 44 -6.37 -4.79 8.30
N SER A 45 -6.68 -4.19 7.17
CA SER A 45 -6.45 -4.83 5.87
C SER A 45 -4.99 -5.13 5.64
N VAL A 46 -4.11 -4.23 6.06
CA VAL A 46 -2.66 -4.41 5.95
C VAL A 46 -2.18 -5.50 6.90
N GLY A 47 -2.71 -5.53 8.12
CA GLY A 47 -2.35 -6.54 9.12
C GLY A 47 -2.65 -7.97 8.71
N ARG A 48 -3.55 -8.17 7.76
CA ARG A 48 -3.87 -9.50 7.22
C ARG A 48 -2.86 -9.96 6.17
N MET A 49 -2.05 -9.07 5.65
CA MET A 49 -1.05 -9.36 4.63
C MET A 49 0.23 -9.82 5.30
N LYS A 50 0.38 -11.13 5.48
CA LYS A 50 1.48 -11.69 6.27
C LYS A 50 2.82 -11.71 5.55
N TYR A 51 2.80 -11.84 4.24
CA TYR A 51 4.03 -12.03 3.46
C TYR A 51 4.06 -11.14 2.23
N VAL A 52 5.19 -10.47 2.02
CA VAL A 52 5.46 -9.70 0.82
C VAL A 52 5.99 -10.61 -0.28
N SER A 53 6.83 -11.58 0.09
CA SER A 53 7.51 -12.46 -0.86
C SER A 53 6.56 -13.37 -1.63
N LYS A 54 5.40 -13.69 -1.07
CA LYS A 54 4.41 -14.56 -1.70
C LYS A 54 3.31 -13.80 -2.43
N GLY A 55 3.26 -12.48 -2.28
CA GLY A 55 2.24 -11.66 -2.91
C GLY A 55 2.59 -11.36 -4.36
N LYS A 56 1.55 -11.14 -5.16
CA LYS A 56 1.71 -10.73 -6.56
C LYS A 56 1.85 -9.21 -6.70
N LEU A 57 1.58 -8.48 -5.63
CA LEU A 57 1.61 -7.02 -5.62
C LEU A 57 2.86 -6.52 -4.97
N THR A 58 3.40 -5.44 -5.51
CA THR A 58 4.48 -4.71 -4.85
C THR A 58 3.88 -3.86 -3.73
N LYS A 59 4.48 -3.93 -2.55
CA LYS A 59 4.09 -3.08 -1.42
C LYS A 59 5.05 -1.90 -1.37
N CYS A 60 4.53 -0.69 -1.44
CA CYS A 60 5.33 0.53 -1.35
C CYS A 60 5.09 1.21 -0.01
N PHE A 61 6.17 1.53 0.69
CA PHE A 61 6.10 2.19 2.00
C PHE A 61 6.42 3.68 1.89
N PHE A 62 5.64 4.48 2.58
CA PHE A 62 5.86 5.92 2.69
C PHE A 62 5.77 6.34 4.16
N LYS A 63 6.65 7.24 4.58
CA LYS A 63 6.66 7.72 5.97
C LYS A 63 5.49 8.63 6.28
N THR A 64 5.10 9.48 5.33
CA THR A 64 4.03 10.46 5.53
C THR A 64 2.98 10.34 4.43
N ARG A 65 1.78 10.85 4.74
CA ARG A 65 0.70 10.90 3.76
C ARG A 65 1.08 11.77 2.57
N GLU A 66 1.74 12.88 2.82
CA GLU A 66 2.16 13.81 1.78
C GLU A 66 3.11 13.15 0.78
N GLU A 67 4.07 12.38 1.27
CA GLU A 67 4.98 11.63 0.42
C GLU A 67 4.22 10.62 -0.44
N ALA A 68 3.28 9.91 0.17
CA ALA A 68 2.49 8.90 -0.54
C ALA A 68 1.64 9.53 -1.63
N ILE A 69 0.90 10.57 -1.31
CA ILE A 69 0.02 11.24 -2.27
C ILE A 69 0.83 11.88 -3.40
N ASP A 70 1.94 12.51 -3.07
CA ASP A 70 2.82 13.12 -4.08
C ASP A 70 3.32 12.08 -5.08
N TRP A 71 3.78 10.93 -4.58
CA TRP A 71 4.26 9.85 -5.44
C TRP A 71 3.14 9.29 -6.32
N LEU A 72 1.95 9.09 -5.74
CA LEU A 72 0.80 8.57 -6.46
C LEU A 72 0.34 9.52 -7.56
N GLU A 73 0.30 10.82 -7.26
CA GLU A 73 -0.09 11.82 -8.25
C GLU A 73 0.89 11.89 -9.41
N LYS A 74 2.17 11.68 -9.15
CA LYS A 74 3.19 11.68 -10.20
C LYS A 74 3.24 10.40 -11.00
N ASN A 75 2.92 9.27 -10.41
CA ASN A 75 3.17 7.96 -11.01
C ASN A 75 1.92 7.14 -11.29
N ARG A 76 0.80 7.40 -10.63
CA ARG A 76 -0.41 6.57 -10.72
C ARG A 76 -1.69 7.34 -11.01
N LYS A 77 -1.60 8.63 -11.24
CA LYS A 77 -2.80 9.44 -11.47
C LYS A 77 -3.60 8.99 -12.68
N GLU A 78 -2.92 8.71 -13.78
CA GLU A 78 -3.57 8.30 -15.02
C GLU A 78 -4.22 6.92 -14.91
N ASP A 79 -3.55 6.01 -14.21
CA ASP A 79 -4.02 4.63 -14.07
C ASP A 79 -5.07 4.49 -12.97
N GLY A 80 -5.11 5.47 -12.08
CA GLY A 80 -6.05 5.46 -10.96
C GLY A 80 -5.47 4.81 -9.72
N TYR A 81 -5.82 5.37 -8.57
CA TYR A 81 -5.54 4.77 -7.26
C TYR A 81 -6.68 5.16 -6.33
N VAL A 82 -6.86 4.41 -5.25
CA VAL A 82 -7.90 4.72 -4.27
C VAL A 82 -7.32 4.75 -2.87
N LEU A 83 -7.99 5.49 -1.98
CA LEU A 83 -7.67 5.48 -0.57
C LEU A 83 -8.56 4.45 0.11
N CYS A 84 -7.98 3.66 1.01
CA CYS A 84 -8.73 2.64 1.74
C CYS A 84 -9.81 3.31 2.59
N LYS A 85 -11.06 2.89 2.40
CA LYS A 85 -12.19 3.48 3.13
C LYS A 85 -12.21 3.13 4.61
N ILE A 86 -11.50 2.10 5.00
CA ILE A 86 -11.38 1.71 6.41
C ILE A 86 -10.41 2.65 7.13
N CYS A 87 -9.27 2.97 6.50
CA CYS A 87 -8.25 3.83 7.08
C CYS A 87 -8.55 5.32 6.90
N PHE A 88 -9.20 5.67 5.80
CA PHE A 88 -9.51 7.05 5.41
C PHE A 88 -11.02 7.17 5.18
N PRO A 89 -11.82 7.10 6.24
CA PRO A 89 -13.29 7.13 6.13
C PRO A 89 -13.84 8.47 5.65
#